data_4e8b7440bca546dac7162c109fedae6a
#
_entry.id   4e8b7440bca546dac7162c109fedae6a
#
_cell.length_a   1.000
_cell.length_b   1.000
_cell.length_c   1.000
_cell.angle_alpha   90.00
_cell.angle_beta   90.00
_cell.angle_gamma   90.00
#
_symmetry.space_group_name_H-M   'P 1'
#
loop_
_entity.id
_entity.type
_entity.pdbx_description
1 polymer ?
#
loop_
_entity_poly.entity_id
_entity_poly.type
_entity_poly.pdbx_seq_one_letter_code
_entity_poly.pdbx_strand_id
1 'polypeptide(L)'
;DLSSATADLIIDAKDMYVSPGFIDIHTHTDIELLVNGGGESKIMQGVTTEVSGNCGSSPFPYLPEDAKSNAEHLKKKYGLDVYWETMDGFYQALNNKISINYASFTGHGDLRAFVMGRNDVPPTPEQLAQLKKVLAENLEMGSFGLSTGLEYAPGSYANTAELIELSKVVSKYGGLYNTHMRNEDDTLLEAIDEAIEICKKAEVNLEIAHLKTCNPANWNKIDKVIEKIEEAYVNGLPINADRYPYIAYGTGLSTFLPLWSRQGTGEEIITRLKDIALLPKIKEYAESRGNRIGGWKNVVISNVNNESNKQYEGKNIIECAEINSIEPLDFIVKLLIDEELSVGMVGFAMNEDNLRRILQNKLVMIGSDGNATSPSGKLGEGKPHPRYYGTFTRVLGKYCREEKLFDWETAINKMTYMPAKKINLKNRGLLNNDFYADVVIFNPNTIKDNATFVEPKQFASGIEYVFVNGKLTVNKGIHTRANGGYILRKS
;
A
#
# COMPACT_ATOMS: atom_id res chain seq x y z
N ASP A 1 -29.12 9.57 24.05
CA ASP A 1 -30.05 8.49 24.42
C ASP A 1 -30.96 8.19 23.22
N LEU A 2 -30.98 6.95 22.73
CA LEU A 2 -31.78 6.50 21.60
C LEU A 2 -32.92 5.56 22.04
N SER A 3 -33.23 5.50 23.33
CA SER A 3 -34.25 4.59 23.88
C SER A 3 -35.65 4.78 23.30
N SER A 4 -35.95 5.95 22.75
CA SER A 4 -37.23 6.25 22.08
C SER A 4 -37.13 6.24 20.54
N ALA A 5 -35.96 5.94 19.97
CA ALA A 5 -35.81 5.93 18.52
C ALA A 5 -36.39 4.65 17.92
N THR A 6 -36.98 4.79 16.72
CA THR A 6 -37.44 3.65 15.91
C THR A 6 -36.42 3.39 14.79
N ALA A 7 -36.22 2.14 14.45
CA ALA A 7 -35.30 1.73 13.38
C ALA A 7 -35.83 0.49 12.65
N ASP A 8 -35.49 0.36 11.36
CA ASP A 8 -35.85 -0.82 10.56
C ASP A 8 -35.02 -2.05 10.98
N LEU A 9 -33.83 -1.84 11.52
CA LEU A 9 -32.92 -2.88 12.01
C LEU A 9 -32.35 -2.47 13.37
N ILE A 10 -32.56 -3.35 14.36
CA ILE A 10 -31.97 -3.22 15.70
C ILE A 10 -31.00 -4.39 15.89
N ILE A 11 -29.74 -4.07 16.23
CA ILE A 11 -28.70 -5.05 16.52
C ILE A 11 -28.39 -4.98 18.01
N ASP A 12 -28.52 -6.11 18.70
CA ASP A 12 -28.02 -6.25 20.06
C ASP A 12 -26.50 -6.41 20.02
N ALA A 13 -25.78 -5.37 20.44
CA ALA A 13 -24.33 -5.35 20.52
C ALA A 13 -23.81 -5.61 21.95
N LYS A 14 -24.57 -6.31 22.79
CA LYS A 14 -24.16 -6.66 24.13
C LYS A 14 -22.84 -7.45 24.09
N ASP A 15 -21.90 -7.06 24.97
CA ASP A 15 -20.55 -7.63 25.07
C ASP A 15 -19.66 -7.43 23.81
N MET A 16 -20.07 -6.56 22.88
CA MET A 16 -19.32 -6.18 21.69
C MET A 16 -18.87 -4.73 21.76
N TYR A 17 -17.89 -4.39 20.93
CA TYR A 17 -17.48 -3.01 20.71
C TYR A 17 -18.10 -2.46 19.43
N VAL A 18 -18.58 -1.22 19.51
CA VAL A 18 -19.06 -0.46 18.36
C VAL A 18 -18.07 0.66 18.10
N SER A 19 -17.52 0.70 16.91
CA SER A 19 -16.51 1.69 16.51
C SER A 19 -16.87 2.32 15.15
N PRO A 20 -16.27 3.47 14.81
CA PRO A 20 -16.28 3.93 13.42
C PRO A 20 -15.68 2.86 12.50
N GLY A 21 -16.08 2.87 11.24
CA GLY A 21 -15.45 2.05 10.21
C GLY A 21 -13.96 2.35 10.06
N PHE A 22 -13.14 1.31 9.91
CA PHE A 22 -11.69 1.49 9.78
C PHE A 22 -11.33 2.09 8.43
N ILE A 23 -10.31 2.94 8.41
CA ILE A 23 -9.76 3.60 7.24
C ILE A 23 -8.35 3.05 7.01
N ASP A 24 -8.17 2.34 5.93
CA ASP A 24 -6.87 1.87 5.48
C ASP A 24 -6.18 2.99 4.68
N ILE A 25 -5.28 3.71 5.34
CA ILE A 25 -4.61 4.87 4.77
C ILE A 25 -3.58 4.50 3.69
N HIS A 26 -3.18 3.23 3.65
CA HIS A 26 -2.13 2.77 2.76
C HIS A 26 -2.53 1.46 2.08
N THR A 27 -3.00 1.55 0.83
CA THR A 27 -3.36 0.38 0.03
C THR A 27 -2.83 0.48 -1.40
N HIS A 28 -2.80 -0.67 -2.08
CA HIS A 28 -2.48 -0.80 -3.50
C HIS A 28 -3.66 -1.37 -4.29
N THR A 29 -4.88 -1.09 -3.83
CA THR A 29 -6.14 -1.51 -4.46
C THR A 29 -6.46 -0.59 -5.65
N ASP A 30 -5.78 -0.80 -6.75
CA ASP A 30 -5.95 0.04 -7.94
C ASP A 30 -6.99 -0.55 -8.91
N ILE A 31 -6.84 -1.82 -9.28
CA ILE A 31 -7.74 -2.49 -10.24
C ILE A 31 -8.61 -3.59 -9.62
N GLU A 32 -8.27 -4.05 -8.45
CA GLU A 32 -8.93 -5.19 -7.80
C GLU A 32 -10.42 -4.96 -7.61
N LEU A 33 -10.83 -3.73 -7.27
CA LEU A 33 -12.26 -3.39 -7.12
C LEU A 33 -13.02 -3.36 -8.46
N LEU A 34 -12.34 -3.24 -9.60
CA LEU A 34 -12.95 -3.45 -10.91
C LEU A 34 -13.20 -4.94 -11.17
N VAL A 35 -12.29 -5.80 -10.71
CA VAL A 35 -12.40 -7.27 -10.85
C VAL A 35 -13.44 -7.83 -9.89
N ASN A 36 -13.41 -7.39 -8.63
CA ASN A 36 -14.37 -7.77 -7.59
C ASN A 36 -14.64 -6.59 -6.66
N GLY A 37 -15.72 -5.88 -6.90
CA GLY A 37 -16.12 -4.71 -6.10
C GLY A 37 -16.48 -5.02 -4.65
N GLY A 38 -16.50 -6.30 -4.25
CA GLY A 38 -16.78 -6.71 -2.86
C GLY A 38 -15.72 -6.26 -1.86
N GLY A 39 -14.44 -6.10 -2.27
CA GLY A 39 -13.36 -5.71 -1.38
C GLY A 39 -13.23 -6.63 -0.16
N GLU A 40 -13.48 -7.93 -0.34
CA GLU A 40 -13.76 -8.88 0.73
C GLU A 40 -12.67 -8.95 1.79
N SER A 41 -11.37 -9.01 1.39
CA SER A 41 -10.27 -9.11 2.35
C SER A 41 -10.16 -7.88 3.28
N LYS A 42 -10.65 -6.73 2.85
CA LYS A 42 -10.66 -5.48 3.64
C LYS A 42 -11.92 -5.35 4.49
N ILE A 43 -13.08 -5.49 3.87
CA ILE A 43 -14.39 -5.38 4.56
C ILE A 43 -14.48 -6.38 5.72
N MET A 44 -13.99 -7.61 5.54
CA MET A 44 -13.98 -8.65 6.56
C MET A 44 -13.01 -8.38 7.73
N GLN A 45 -12.20 -7.33 7.65
CA GLN A 45 -11.40 -6.80 8.76
C GLN A 45 -12.04 -5.55 9.41
N GLY A 46 -13.20 -5.09 8.92
CA GLY A 46 -13.85 -3.86 9.38
C GLY A 46 -13.41 -2.60 8.63
N VAL A 47 -12.63 -2.74 7.57
CA VAL A 47 -12.22 -1.58 6.73
C VAL A 47 -13.41 -1.14 5.88
N THR A 48 -13.79 0.13 6.00
CA THR A 48 -14.90 0.74 5.26
C THR A 48 -14.43 1.76 4.23
N THR A 49 -13.15 2.16 4.32
CA THR A 49 -12.54 3.13 3.42
C THR A 49 -11.09 2.72 3.12
N GLU A 50 -10.73 2.75 1.85
CA GLU A 50 -9.36 2.55 1.37
C GLU A 50 -8.82 3.81 0.74
N VAL A 51 -7.54 4.10 0.98
CA VAL A 51 -6.77 5.13 0.29
C VAL A 51 -5.70 4.45 -0.54
N SER A 52 -5.86 4.47 -1.86
CA SER A 52 -4.97 3.84 -2.84
C SER A 52 -4.08 4.84 -3.56
N GLY A 53 -3.38 4.41 -4.60
CA GLY A 53 -2.44 5.28 -5.32
C GLY A 53 -1.17 5.54 -4.52
N ASN A 54 -0.74 4.60 -3.66
CA ASN A 54 0.43 4.74 -2.79
C ASN A 54 1.75 4.35 -3.49
N CYS A 55 2.87 4.61 -2.82
CA CYS A 55 4.24 4.26 -3.25
C CYS A 55 4.57 4.68 -4.69
N GLY A 56 4.01 5.80 -5.13
CA GLY A 56 4.29 6.39 -6.44
C GLY A 56 3.56 5.73 -7.62
N SER A 57 2.63 4.80 -7.35
CA SER A 57 1.81 4.15 -8.37
C SER A 57 0.33 4.44 -8.19
N SER A 58 -0.35 4.79 -9.29
CA SER A 58 -1.80 5.00 -9.34
C SER A 58 -2.33 4.56 -10.71
N PRO A 59 -3.63 4.20 -10.85
CA PRO A 59 -4.19 3.76 -12.12
C PRO A 59 -4.46 4.91 -13.10
N PHE A 60 -3.82 6.05 -12.91
CA PHE A 60 -3.88 7.26 -13.75
C PHE A 60 -2.69 8.20 -13.42
N PRO A 61 -2.32 9.14 -14.33
CA PRO A 61 -2.78 9.26 -15.71
C PRO A 61 -2.09 8.23 -16.63
N TYR A 62 -2.74 7.88 -17.73
CA TYR A 62 -2.15 7.03 -18.77
C TYR A 62 -2.06 7.78 -20.10
N LEU A 63 -0.97 7.55 -20.85
CA LEU A 63 -0.93 7.86 -22.27
C LEU A 63 -1.93 6.95 -23.02
N PRO A 64 -2.49 7.37 -24.18
CA PRO A 64 -3.46 6.55 -24.93
C PRO A 64 -2.96 5.14 -25.24
N GLU A 65 -1.67 4.97 -25.59
CA GLU A 65 -1.06 3.67 -25.82
C GLU A 65 -0.97 2.81 -24.57
N ASP A 66 -0.62 3.39 -23.43
CA ASP A 66 -0.56 2.68 -22.12
C ASP A 66 -1.97 2.27 -21.66
N ALA A 67 -2.95 3.18 -21.82
CA ALA A 67 -4.36 2.90 -21.52
C ALA A 67 -4.91 1.76 -22.37
N LYS A 68 -4.57 1.71 -23.66
CA LYS A 68 -4.96 0.63 -24.56
C LYS A 68 -4.31 -0.70 -24.16
N SER A 69 -3.01 -0.70 -23.89
CA SER A 69 -2.28 -1.89 -23.43
C SER A 69 -2.86 -2.42 -22.12
N ASN A 70 -3.16 -1.52 -21.16
CA ASN A 70 -3.81 -1.87 -19.89
C ASN A 70 -5.21 -2.47 -20.11
N ALA A 71 -6.03 -1.88 -20.98
CA ALA A 71 -7.36 -2.39 -21.31
C ALA A 71 -7.29 -3.80 -21.92
N GLU A 72 -6.36 -4.04 -22.85
CA GLU A 72 -6.12 -5.36 -23.45
C GLU A 72 -5.68 -6.39 -22.40
N HIS A 73 -4.78 -5.99 -21.48
CA HIS A 73 -4.36 -6.83 -20.36
C HIS A 73 -5.53 -7.20 -19.43
N LEU A 74 -6.33 -6.21 -19.02
CA LEU A 74 -7.50 -6.42 -18.16
C LEU A 74 -8.55 -7.31 -18.82
N LYS A 75 -8.77 -7.13 -20.10
CA LYS A 75 -9.67 -8.01 -20.89
C LYS A 75 -9.15 -9.44 -20.95
N LYS A 76 -7.87 -9.62 -21.24
CA LYS A 76 -7.24 -10.96 -21.35
C LYS A 76 -7.22 -11.68 -19.98
N LYS A 77 -6.80 -11.00 -18.92
CA LYS A 77 -6.59 -11.62 -17.60
C LYS A 77 -7.87 -11.79 -16.80
N TYR A 78 -8.75 -10.77 -16.83
CA TYR A 78 -9.92 -10.70 -15.97
C TYR A 78 -11.26 -10.70 -16.72
N GLY A 79 -11.26 -10.60 -18.05
CA GLY A 79 -12.49 -10.50 -18.85
C GLY A 79 -13.16 -9.12 -18.75
N LEU A 80 -12.46 -8.10 -18.28
CA LEU A 80 -12.99 -6.75 -18.13
C LEU A 80 -12.86 -5.96 -19.42
N ASP A 81 -13.97 -5.40 -19.89
CA ASP A 81 -14.01 -4.53 -21.08
C ASP A 81 -14.12 -3.07 -20.61
N VAL A 82 -13.00 -2.50 -20.20
CA VAL A 82 -12.88 -1.16 -19.60
C VAL A 82 -11.72 -0.40 -20.23
N TYR A 83 -11.85 0.93 -20.29
CA TYR A 83 -10.82 1.83 -20.80
C TYR A 83 -10.87 3.16 -20.07
N TRP A 84 -9.72 3.69 -19.69
CA TRP A 84 -9.58 5.03 -19.15
C TRP A 84 -8.15 5.57 -19.34
N GLU A 85 -8.02 6.89 -19.39
CA GLU A 85 -6.74 7.61 -19.41
C GLU A 85 -6.59 8.48 -18.17
N THR A 86 -7.71 8.97 -17.64
CA THR A 86 -7.75 9.97 -16.57
C THR A 86 -8.33 9.39 -15.28
N MET A 87 -8.12 10.12 -14.16
CA MET A 87 -8.73 9.82 -12.87
C MET A 87 -10.26 9.70 -12.95
N ASP A 88 -10.93 10.64 -13.64
CA ASP A 88 -12.37 10.60 -13.80
C ASP A 88 -12.85 9.38 -14.57
N GLY A 89 -12.13 8.99 -15.63
CA GLY A 89 -12.44 7.78 -16.40
C GLY A 89 -12.32 6.52 -15.53
N PHE A 90 -11.28 6.41 -14.71
CA PHE A 90 -11.12 5.31 -13.77
C PHE A 90 -12.24 5.30 -12.72
N TYR A 91 -12.58 6.44 -12.14
CA TYR A 91 -13.65 6.56 -11.16
C TYR A 91 -15.03 6.21 -11.73
N GLN A 92 -15.29 6.55 -13.00
CA GLN A 92 -16.51 6.12 -13.69
C GLN A 92 -16.57 4.60 -13.86
N ALA A 93 -15.44 3.94 -14.15
CA ALA A 93 -15.38 2.49 -14.26
C ALA A 93 -15.69 1.78 -12.92
N LEU A 94 -15.27 2.35 -11.79
CA LEU A 94 -15.55 1.84 -10.43
C LEU A 94 -16.96 2.13 -9.94
N ASN A 95 -17.60 3.20 -10.42
CA ASN A 95 -18.81 3.78 -9.83
C ASN A 95 -19.96 2.77 -9.64
N ASN A 96 -20.63 2.87 -8.47
CA ASN A 96 -21.79 2.04 -8.07
C ASN A 96 -21.54 0.51 -8.03
N LYS A 97 -20.28 0.05 -8.04
CA LYS A 97 -19.96 -1.38 -8.07
C LYS A 97 -19.15 -1.84 -6.85
N ILE A 98 -18.88 -0.97 -5.90
CA ILE A 98 -17.97 -1.23 -4.78
C ILE A 98 -18.69 -1.30 -3.44
N SER A 99 -18.24 -2.20 -2.58
CA SER A 99 -18.75 -2.36 -1.20
C SER A 99 -18.01 -1.48 -0.19
N ILE A 100 -16.85 -0.94 -0.55
CA ILE A 100 -15.96 -0.14 0.28
C ILE A 100 -15.79 1.26 -0.31
N ASN A 101 -15.60 2.28 0.52
CA ASN A 101 -15.28 3.63 0.04
C ASN A 101 -13.85 3.64 -0.53
N TYR A 102 -13.65 4.34 -1.63
CA TYR A 102 -12.38 4.41 -2.34
C TYR A 102 -11.92 5.87 -2.48
N ALA A 103 -10.69 6.13 -2.07
CA ALA A 103 -9.95 7.37 -2.27
C ALA A 103 -8.60 7.05 -2.93
N SER A 104 -7.98 8.02 -3.62
CA SER A 104 -6.67 7.78 -4.23
C SER A 104 -5.76 9.01 -4.18
N PHE A 105 -4.46 8.75 -4.10
CA PHE A 105 -3.42 9.71 -4.43
C PHE A 105 -3.10 9.66 -5.92
N THR A 106 -2.36 10.66 -6.41
CA THR A 106 -1.67 10.61 -7.70
C THR A 106 -0.28 10.03 -7.50
N GLY A 107 0.04 8.96 -8.21
CA GLY A 107 1.35 8.31 -8.14
C GLY A 107 2.41 9.11 -8.91
N HIS A 108 3.49 9.52 -8.24
CA HIS A 108 4.60 10.26 -8.84
C HIS A 108 5.33 9.47 -9.94
N GLY A 109 5.49 8.15 -9.75
CA GLY A 109 6.13 7.28 -10.75
C GLY A 109 5.34 7.26 -12.07
N ASP A 110 4.01 7.13 -11.99
CA ASP A 110 3.15 7.15 -13.17
C ASP A 110 3.04 8.55 -13.77
N LEU A 111 3.03 9.59 -12.94
CA LEU A 111 3.10 10.98 -13.40
C LEU A 111 4.40 11.25 -14.20
N ARG A 112 5.56 10.76 -13.72
CA ARG A 112 6.84 10.86 -14.45
C ARG A 112 6.79 10.05 -15.74
N ALA A 113 6.30 8.80 -15.70
CA ALA A 113 6.17 7.97 -16.88
C ALA A 113 5.30 8.64 -17.95
N PHE A 114 4.19 9.25 -17.55
CA PHE A 114 3.28 9.98 -18.43
C PHE A 114 3.94 11.19 -19.13
N VAL A 115 4.78 11.97 -18.41
CA VAL A 115 5.35 13.23 -18.96
C VAL A 115 6.69 13.01 -19.65
N MET A 116 7.54 12.09 -19.16
CA MET A 116 8.93 12.00 -19.58
C MET A 116 9.44 10.56 -19.78
N GLY A 117 8.55 9.56 -19.66
CA GLY A 117 8.93 8.16 -19.79
C GLY A 117 9.66 7.61 -18.57
N ARG A 118 10.33 6.46 -18.74
CA ARG A 118 10.92 5.65 -17.64
C ARG A 118 12.45 5.72 -17.58
N ASN A 119 13.05 6.76 -18.11
CA ASN A 119 14.51 6.94 -18.15
C ASN A 119 15.04 7.69 -16.93
N ASP A 120 16.31 7.40 -16.58
CA ASP A 120 17.05 8.09 -15.52
C ASP A 120 17.59 9.43 -16.01
N VAL A 121 16.69 10.42 -16.11
CA VAL A 121 17.01 11.78 -16.51
C VAL A 121 16.25 12.79 -15.64
N PRO A 122 16.84 13.93 -15.29
CA PRO A 122 16.11 15.02 -14.64
C PRO A 122 15.12 15.67 -15.62
N PRO A 123 13.98 16.22 -15.14
CA PRO A 123 13.04 16.94 -15.98
C PRO A 123 13.66 18.24 -16.53
N THR A 124 13.38 18.57 -17.79
CA THR A 124 13.59 19.93 -18.28
C THR A 124 12.64 20.91 -17.60
N PRO A 125 12.86 22.25 -17.67
CA PRO A 125 11.92 23.22 -17.13
C PRO A 125 10.48 23.04 -17.68
N GLU A 126 10.34 22.71 -18.96
CA GLU A 126 9.06 22.47 -19.64
C GLU A 126 8.39 21.19 -19.12
N GLN A 127 9.17 20.11 -18.95
CA GLN A 127 8.68 18.86 -18.38
C GLN A 127 8.26 19.03 -16.91
N LEU A 128 9.04 19.77 -16.11
CA LEU A 128 8.65 20.07 -14.73
C LEU A 128 7.34 20.89 -14.68
N ALA A 129 7.19 21.86 -15.58
CA ALA A 129 5.94 22.61 -15.69
C ALA A 129 4.76 21.70 -16.07
N GLN A 130 4.99 20.74 -16.97
CA GLN A 130 3.96 19.78 -17.36
C GLN A 130 3.60 18.80 -16.21
N LEU A 131 4.61 18.30 -15.47
CA LEU A 131 4.37 17.48 -14.26
C LEU A 131 3.49 18.23 -13.25
N LYS A 132 3.82 19.51 -12.98
CA LYS A 132 3.04 20.37 -12.07
C LYS A 132 1.61 20.58 -12.56
N LYS A 133 1.42 20.76 -13.87
CA LYS A 133 0.10 20.96 -14.49
C LYS A 133 -0.76 19.69 -14.36
N VAL A 134 -0.27 18.52 -14.76
CA VAL A 134 -1.02 17.27 -14.69
C VAL A 134 -1.35 16.89 -13.24
N LEU A 135 -0.40 17.14 -12.31
CA LEU A 135 -0.67 16.95 -10.89
C LEU A 135 -1.80 17.87 -10.38
N ALA A 136 -1.78 19.16 -10.77
CA ALA A 136 -2.84 20.10 -10.41
C ALA A 136 -4.20 19.65 -10.95
N GLU A 137 -4.27 19.21 -12.20
CA GLU A 137 -5.50 18.66 -12.82
C GLU A 137 -6.05 17.47 -12.03
N ASN A 138 -5.20 16.53 -11.60
CA ASN A 138 -5.62 15.40 -10.77
C ASN A 138 -6.10 15.84 -9.38
N LEU A 139 -5.45 16.84 -8.77
CA LEU A 139 -5.90 17.40 -7.48
C LEU A 139 -7.26 18.12 -7.61
N GLU A 140 -7.50 18.79 -8.72
CA GLU A 140 -8.81 19.42 -9.06
C GLU A 140 -9.91 18.37 -9.29
N MET A 141 -9.56 17.20 -9.87
CA MET A 141 -10.45 16.05 -9.99
C MET A 141 -10.72 15.35 -8.65
N GLY A 142 -10.03 15.72 -7.57
CA GLY A 142 -10.26 15.23 -6.21
C GLY A 142 -9.27 14.18 -5.71
N SER A 143 -8.07 14.10 -6.28
CA SER A 143 -6.96 13.35 -5.69
C SER A 143 -6.61 13.90 -4.30
N PHE A 144 -6.31 13.02 -3.35
CA PHE A 144 -5.99 13.42 -1.98
C PHE A 144 -4.56 13.93 -1.79
N GLY A 145 -3.72 13.82 -2.82
CA GLY A 145 -2.35 14.31 -2.80
C GLY A 145 -1.45 13.62 -3.79
N LEU A 146 -0.17 13.64 -3.50
CA LEU A 146 0.90 12.99 -4.26
C LEU A 146 1.53 11.88 -3.43
N SER A 147 1.66 10.69 -3.99
CA SER A 147 2.48 9.63 -3.41
C SER A 147 3.80 9.46 -4.18
N THR A 148 4.88 9.15 -3.47
CA THR A 148 6.16 8.79 -4.09
C THR A 148 6.60 7.39 -3.69
N GLY A 149 7.32 6.71 -4.59
CA GLY A 149 8.00 5.44 -4.34
C GLY A 149 9.46 5.56 -4.80
N LEU A 150 10.32 6.07 -3.91
CA LEU A 150 11.67 6.49 -4.30
C LEU A 150 12.69 5.33 -4.35
N GLU A 151 12.27 4.12 -4.08
CA GLU A 151 13.00 2.88 -4.40
C GLU A 151 12.61 2.28 -5.75
N TYR A 152 11.54 2.78 -6.38
CA TYR A 152 11.00 2.22 -7.63
C TYR A 152 11.25 3.15 -8.82
N ALA A 153 11.70 2.57 -9.95
CA ALA A 153 11.80 3.31 -11.20
C ALA A 153 10.38 3.58 -11.77
N PRO A 154 10.11 4.78 -12.34
CA PRO A 154 11.02 5.90 -12.53
C PRO A 154 11.05 6.93 -11.37
N GLY A 155 10.28 6.73 -10.29
CA GLY A 155 10.24 7.64 -9.15
C GLY A 155 11.62 7.84 -8.47
N SER A 156 12.42 6.76 -8.41
CA SER A 156 13.77 6.76 -7.84
C SER A 156 14.77 7.70 -8.55
N TYR A 157 14.49 8.09 -9.77
CA TYR A 157 15.35 9.00 -10.56
C TYR A 157 15.10 10.48 -10.25
N ALA A 158 14.03 10.80 -9.52
CA ALA A 158 13.75 12.16 -9.10
C ALA A 158 14.76 12.64 -8.05
N ASN A 159 15.19 13.87 -8.18
CA ASN A 159 15.94 14.54 -7.14
C ASN A 159 15.00 15.28 -6.16
N THR A 160 15.54 15.67 -5.00
CA THR A 160 14.77 16.35 -3.95
C THR A 160 14.14 17.66 -4.42
N ALA A 161 14.80 18.39 -5.35
CA ALA A 161 14.28 19.66 -5.87
C ALA A 161 12.99 19.47 -6.69
N GLU A 162 12.91 18.42 -7.53
CA GLU A 162 11.69 18.03 -8.25
C GLU A 162 10.55 17.74 -7.27
N LEU A 163 10.83 16.95 -6.23
CA LEU A 163 9.83 16.55 -5.22
C LEU A 163 9.32 17.76 -4.43
N ILE A 164 10.18 18.72 -4.09
CA ILE A 164 9.78 19.98 -3.44
C ILE A 164 8.84 20.78 -4.36
N GLU A 165 9.18 20.92 -5.64
CA GLU A 165 8.35 21.68 -6.57
C GLU A 165 6.97 21.07 -6.81
N LEU A 166 6.87 19.74 -6.88
CA LEU A 166 5.59 19.02 -6.96
C LEU A 166 4.82 19.12 -5.64
N SER A 167 5.48 18.98 -4.50
CA SER A 167 4.86 19.10 -3.18
C SER A 167 4.33 20.50 -2.89
N LYS A 168 4.92 21.57 -3.46
CA LYS A 168 4.33 22.91 -3.42
C LYS A 168 2.99 23.00 -4.14
N VAL A 169 2.80 22.23 -5.22
CA VAL A 169 1.49 22.13 -5.88
C VAL A 169 0.51 21.45 -4.94
N VAL A 170 0.89 20.31 -4.34
CA VAL A 170 0.05 19.58 -3.38
C VAL A 170 -0.37 20.48 -2.20
N SER A 171 0.57 21.26 -1.66
CA SER A 171 0.30 22.19 -0.55
C SER A 171 -0.78 23.23 -0.89
N LYS A 172 -0.75 23.80 -2.09
CA LYS A 172 -1.76 24.79 -2.56
C LYS A 172 -3.17 24.23 -2.56
N TYR A 173 -3.32 22.93 -2.81
CA TYR A 173 -4.63 22.25 -2.79
C TYR A 173 -4.94 21.62 -1.40
N GLY A 174 -4.09 21.87 -0.38
CA GLY A 174 -4.24 21.28 0.96
C GLY A 174 -4.20 19.76 0.94
N GLY A 175 -3.45 19.17 0.00
CA GLY A 175 -3.28 17.73 -0.16
C GLY A 175 -2.21 17.16 0.76
N LEU A 176 -2.01 15.84 0.66
CA LEU A 176 -1.01 15.09 1.41
C LEU A 176 0.16 14.70 0.49
N TYR A 177 1.39 14.85 0.94
CA TYR A 177 2.57 14.20 0.39
C TYR A 177 2.82 12.92 1.17
N ASN A 178 2.58 11.76 0.53
CA ASN A 178 2.86 10.43 1.07
C ASN A 178 4.14 9.90 0.42
N THR A 179 5.05 9.29 1.18
CA THR A 179 6.32 8.83 0.63
C THR A 179 6.74 7.45 1.13
N HIS A 180 6.82 6.49 0.19
CA HIS A 180 7.78 5.40 0.31
C HIS A 180 9.16 6.03 0.07
N MET A 181 9.93 6.16 1.13
CA MET A 181 11.20 6.91 1.16
C MET A 181 12.23 6.30 0.21
N ARG A 182 13.27 7.05 -0.09
CA ARG A 182 14.34 6.65 -1.00
C ARG A 182 15.11 5.43 -0.54
N ASN A 183 15.14 5.20 0.77
CA ASN A 183 15.79 4.04 1.37
C ASN A 183 15.17 3.72 2.73
N GLU A 184 15.04 2.45 3.05
CA GLU A 184 14.49 1.95 4.30
C GLU A 184 15.50 1.06 5.07
N ASP A 185 16.75 1.02 4.59
CA ASP A 185 17.85 0.24 5.14
C ASP A 185 19.09 1.09 5.46
N ASP A 186 20.16 1.02 4.65
CA ASP A 186 21.48 1.57 4.98
C ASP A 186 21.49 3.10 5.12
N THR A 187 20.71 3.84 4.30
CA THR A 187 20.58 5.30 4.32
C THR A 187 19.19 5.75 4.77
N LEU A 188 18.57 5.01 5.69
CA LEU A 188 17.23 5.31 6.21
C LEU A 188 17.15 6.69 6.88
N LEU A 189 18.16 7.09 7.65
CA LEU A 189 18.12 8.36 8.38
C LEU A 189 18.20 9.55 7.43
N GLU A 190 18.99 9.45 6.38
CA GLU A 190 19.10 10.43 5.32
C GLU A 190 17.79 10.51 4.51
N ALA A 191 17.13 9.38 4.28
CA ALA A 191 15.84 9.36 3.60
C ALA A 191 14.72 10.02 4.43
N ILE A 192 14.75 9.88 5.75
CA ILE A 192 13.85 10.62 6.67
C ILE A 192 14.15 12.13 6.61
N ASP A 193 15.44 12.53 6.60
CA ASP A 193 15.83 13.93 6.48
C ASP A 193 15.35 14.52 5.14
N GLU A 194 15.46 13.80 4.04
CA GLU A 194 14.90 14.21 2.73
C GLU A 194 13.40 14.45 2.81
N ALA A 195 12.63 13.51 3.40
CA ALA A 195 11.18 13.65 3.54
C ALA A 195 10.80 14.87 4.40
N ILE A 196 11.51 15.10 5.50
CA ILE A 196 11.31 16.26 6.38
C ILE A 196 11.69 17.56 5.66
N GLU A 197 12.77 17.57 4.88
CA GLU A 197 13.18 18.72 4.07
C GLU A 197 12.09 19.09 3.04
N ILE A 198 11.54 18.12 2.33
CA ILE A 198 10.45 18.32 1.37
C ILE A 198 9.23 18.91 2.08
N CYS A 199 8.80 18.30 3.21
CA CYS A 199 7.70 18.80 4.01
C CYS A 199 7.89 20.29 4.39
N LYS A 200 9.07 20.62 4.92
CA LYS A 200 9.40 21.98 5.38
C LYS A 200 9.46 23.00 4.24
N LYS A 201 10.12 22.67 3.11
CA LYS A 201 10.32 23.58 1.99
C LYS A 201 9.05 23.77 1.13
N ALA A 202 8.20 22.78 1.09
CA ALA A 202 6.94 22.84 0.36
C ALA A 202 5.74 23.25 1.24
N GLU A 203 5.93 23.35 2.56
CA GLU A 203 4.85 23.59 3.54
C GLU A 203 3.68 22.63 3.34
N VAL A 204 3.99 21.34 3.10
CA VAL A 204 3.03 20.30 2.76
C VAL A 204 2.83 19.36 3.95
N ASN A 205 1.61 18.81 4.07
CA ASN A 205 1.31 17.75 5.02
C ASN A 205 2.06 16.46 4.61
N LEU A 206 2.82 15.83 5.53
CA LEU A 206 3.69 14.68 5.24
C LEU A 206 3.20 13.42 5.92
N GLU A 207 3.17 12.32 5.16
CA GLU A 207 3.05 10.97 5.68
C GLU A 207 4.23 10.11 5.20
N ILE A 208 4.96 9.53 6.15
CA ILE A 208 5.98 8.52 5.87
C ILE A 208 5.28 7.17 5.77
N ALA A 209 5.25 6.61 4.57
CA ALA A 209 4.61 5.35 4.28
C ALA A 209 5.31 4.18 5.00
N HIS A 210 4.52 3.23 5.55
CA HIS A 210 4.95 1.94 6.11
C HIS A 210 6.28 1.97 6.86
N LEU A 211 6.46 2.94 7.77
CA LEU A 211 7.71 3.19 8.51
C LEU A 211 8.34 1.90 9.05
N LYS A 212 9.60 1.65 8.71
CA LYS A 212 10.33 0.45 9.12
C LYS A 212 11.84 0.67 9.16
N THR A 213 12.55 -0.23 9.85
CA THR A 213 14.00 -0.38 9.79
C THR A 213 14.30 -1.72 9.13
N CYS A 214 14.61 -1.71 7.84
CA CYS A 214 14.89 -2.93 7.09
C CYS A 214 16.31 -3.43 7.30
N ASN A 215 16.44 -4.74 7.27
CA ASN A 215 17.68 -5.51 7.37
C ASN A 215 18.36 -5.45 8.76
N PRO A 216 18.91 -6.58 9.26
CA PRO A 216 19.43 -6.69 10.62
C PRO A 216 20.45 -5.63 11.02
N ALA A 217 21.30 -5.21 10.08
CA ALA A 217 22.34 -4.19 10.33
C ALA A 217 21.75 -2.80 10.69
N ASN A 218 20.46 -2.56 10.39
CA ASN A 218 19.82 -1.26 10.55
C ASN A 218 18.80 -1.22 11.72
N TRP A 219 18.54 -2.33 12.38
CA TRP A 219 17.55 -2.38 13.47
C TRP A 219 17.86 -1.46 14.63
N ASN A 220 19.15 -1.21 14.88
CA ASN A 220 19.60 -0.28 15.91
C ASN A 220 19.31 1.21 15.63
N LYS A 221 18.87 1.55 14.42
CA LYS A 221 18.52 2.93 14.03
C LYS A 221 17.17 3.39 14.57
N ILE A 222 16.35 2.48 15.13
CA ILE A 222 14.96 2.76 15.52
C ILE A 222 14.82 3.97 16.46
N ASP A 223 15.73 4.15 17.41
CA ASP A 223 15.67 5.29 18.35
C ASP A 223 15.81 6.62 17.59
N LYS A 224 16.78 6.72 16.70
CA LYS A 224 17.01 7.90 15.88
C LYS A 224 15.87 8.17 14.90
N VAL A 225 15.25 7.11 14.37
CA VAL A 225 14.08 7.22 13.48
C VAL A 225 12.91 7.88 14.21
N ILE A 226 12.61 7.40 15.40
CA ILE A 226 11.52 7.95 16.25
C ILE A 226 11.84 9.38 16.66
N GLU A 227 13.06 9.64 17.15
CA GLU A 227 13.54 10.97 17.55
C GLU A 227 13.35 12.01 16.42
N LYS A 228 13.82 11.72 15.19
CA LYS A 228 13.69 12.65 14.07
C LYS A 228 12.24 13.00 13.74
N ILE A 229 11.34 12.00 13.73
CA ILE A 229 9.91 12.22 13.42
C ILE A 229 9.25 13.03 14.55
N GLU A 230 9.55 12.73 15.81
CA GLU A 230 8.99 13.45 16.96
C GLU A 230 9.52 14.88 17.04
N GLU A 231 10.81 15.11 16.81
CA GLU A 231 11.39 16.47 16.73
C GLU A 231 10.75 17.29 15.61
N ALA A 232 10.57 16.71 14.42
CA ALA A 232 9.89 17.40 13.33
C ALA A 232 8.45 17.81 13.71
N TYR A 233 7.71 16.90 14.37
CA TYR A 233 6.36 17.17 14.87
C TYR A 233 6.34 18.27 15.95
N VAL A 234 7.24 18.20 16.95
CA VAL A 234 7.34 19.21 18.04
C VAL A 234 7.71 20.58 17.47
N ASN A 235 8.51 20.61 16.41
CA ASN A 235 8.86 21.85 15.68
C ASN A 235 7.72 22.33 14.76
N GLY A 236 6.52 21.75 14.83
CA GLY A 236 5.31 22.22 14.16
C GLY A 236 5.11 21.69 12.74
N LEU A 237 5.92 20.74 12.25
CA LEU A 237 5.68 20.11 10.95
C LEU A 237 4.50 19.12 11.03
N PRO A 238 3.60 19.14 10.04
CA PRO A 238 2.44 18.24 10.01
C PRO A 238 2.81 16.84 9.52
N ILE A 239 3.62 16.12 10.33
CA ILE A 239 4.16 14.79 10.00
C ILE A 239 3.43 13.69 10.75
N ASN A 240 3.14 12.59 10.05
CA ASN A 240 2.74 11.28 10.55
C ASN A 240 3.45 10.19 9.76
N ALA A 241 3.29 8.95 10.22
CA ALA A 241 3.66 7.76 9.46
C ALA A 241 2.54 6.73 9.53
N ASP A 242 2.57 5.73 8.66
CA ASP A 242 1.74 4.53 8.78
C ASP A 242 2.59 3.27 8.98
N ARG A 243 1.94 2.18 9.40
CA ARG A 243 2.59 0.89 9.60
C ARG A 243 1.60 -0.27 9.60
N TYR A 244 1.97 -1.39 8.96
CA TYR A 244 1.31 -2.69 9.10
C TYR A 244 1.96 -3.54 10.20
N PRO A 245 1.18 -4.43 10.87
CA PRO A 245 1.64 -5.16 12.06
C PRO A 245 2.37 -6.48 11.72
N TYR A 246 3.35 -6.45 10.82
CA TYR A 246 4.12 -7.62 10.39
C TYR A 246 5.60 -7.29 10.21
N ILE A 247 6.47 -8.32 10.35
CA ILE A 247 7.93 -8.20 10.26
C ILE A 247 8.50 -8.53 8.87
N ALA A 248 7.65 -8.71 7.89
CA ALA A 248 8.02 -8.91 6.50
C ALA A 248 7.38 -7.84 5.61
N TYR A 249 7.98 -7.54 4.47
CA TYR A 249 7.42 -6.68 3.44
C TYR A 249 7.08 -7.49 2.19
N GLY A 250 6.18 -6.96 1.34
CA GLY A 250 5.87 -7.55 0.04
C GLY A 250 6.17 -6.54 -1.07
N THR A 251 6.87 -6.97 -2.12
CA THR A 251 7.19 -6.16 -3.30
C THR A 251 7.52 -7.05 -4.51
N GLY A 252 7.97 -6.46 -5.61
CA GLY A 252 8.46 -7.20 -6.79
C GLY A 252 9.89 -7.71 -6.62
N LEU A 253 10.17 -8.93 -7.08
CA LEU A 253 11.52 -9.54 -7.02
C LEU A 253 12.56 -8.71 -7.79
N SER A 254 12.15 -7.95 -8.81
CA SER A 254 13.02 -7.04 -9.58
C SER A 254 13.65 -5.91 -8.75
N THR A 255 13.17 -5.65 -7.52
CA THR A 255 13.78 -4.67 -6.61
C THR A 255 15.19 -5.06 -6.16
N PHE A 256 15.57 -6.33 -6.29
CA PHE A 256 16.95 -6.77 -6.07
C PHE A 256 17.92 -6.39 -7.20
N LEU A 257 17.41 -5.99 -8.36
CA LEU A 257 18.23 -5.51 -9.48
C LEU A 257 18.73 -4.07 -9.23
N PRO A 258 19.94 -3.71 -9.71
CA PRO A 258 20.44 -2.34 -9.58
C PRO A 258 19.58 -1.34 -10.38
N LEU A 259 19.44 -0.10 -9.87
CA LEU A 259 18.59 0.94 -10.46
C LEU A 259 18.91 1.18 -11.95
N TRP A 260 20.21 1.24 -12.33
CA TRP A 260 20.61 1.46 -13.71
C TRP A 260 20.11 0.35 -14.68
N SER A 261 19.89 -0.87 -14.18
CA SER A 261 19.37 -1.96 -14.99
C SER A 261 17.85 -1.98 -15.11
N ARG A 262 17.14 -1.18 -14.29
CA ARG A 262 15.67 -1.09 -14.24
C ARG A 262 15.08 0.08 -15.05
N GLN A 263 15.90 0.86 -15.74
CA GLN A 263 15.41 1.96 -16.59
C GLN A 263 14.86 1.45 -17.92
N GLY A 264 13.91 2.21 -18.50
CA GLY A 264 13.29 1.92 -19.79
C GLY A 264 12.12 0.93 -19.69
N THR A 265 11.85 0.25 -20.78
CA THR A 265 10.77 -0.74 -20.93
C THR A 265 11.13 -2.09 -20.31
N GLY A 266 10.11 -2.94 -20.07
CA GLY A 266 10.33 -4.31 -19.60
C GLY A 266 11.23 -5.13 -20.57
N GLU A 267 11.07 -4.95 -21.88
CA GLU A 267 11.90 -5.63 -22.88
C GLU A 267 13.37 -5.20 -22.79
N GLU A 268 13.64 -3.91 -22.57
CA GLU A 268 15.01 -3.41 -22.38
C GLU A 268 15.65 -3.96 -21.11
N ILE A 269 14.88 -4.08 -20.02
CA ILE A 269 15.35 -4.68 -18.78
C ILE A 269 15.68 -6.16 -19.00
N ILE A 270 14.80 -6.92 -19.64
CA ILE A 270 15.02 -8.33 -19.98
C ILE A 270 16.23 -8.51 -20.90
N THR A 271 16.42 -7.60 -21.84
CA THR A 271 17.61 -7.60 -22.73
C THR A 271 18.89 -7.46 -21.92
N ARG A 272 18.93 -6.57 -20.91
CA ARG A 272 20.09 -6.43 -20.01
C ARG A 272 20.33 -7.68 -19.14
N LEU A 273 19.25 -8.36 -18.70
CA LEU A 273 19.36 -9.62 -17.94
C LEU A 273 19.92 -10.77 -18.78
N LYS A 274 19.76 -10.73 -20.10
CA LYS A 274 20.30 -11.71 -21.05
C LYS A 274 21.70 -11.37 -21.54
N ASP A 275 22.19 -10.16 -21.28
CA ASP A 275 23.51 -9.71 -21.70
C ASP A 275 24.61 -10.28 -20.82
N ILE A 276 25.44 -11.16 -21.39
CA ILE A 276 26.55 -11.86 -20.70
C ILE A 276 27.57 -10.87 -20.11
N ALA A 277 27.76 -9.68 -20.72
CA ALA A 277 28.70 -8.68 -20.24
C ALA A 277 28.16 -7.89 -19.03
N LEU A 278 26.85 -7.68 -18.95
CA LEU A 278 26.19 -6.94 -17.87
C LEU A 278 25.79 -7.84 -16.69
N LEU A 279 25.45 -9.09 -16.96
CA LEU A 279 24.91 -10.03 -15.98
C LEU A 279 25.78 -10.20 -14.72
N PRO A 280 27.13 -10.31 -14.79
CA PRO A 280 27.96 -10.42 -13.58
C PRO A 280 27.79 -9.23 -12.63
N LYS A 281 27.74 -8.00 -13.15
CA LYS A 281 27.55 -6.80 -12.35
C LYS A 281 26.16 -6.71 -11.72
N ILE A 282 25.13 -7.19 -12.44
CA ILE A 282 23.76 -7.29 -11.92
C ILE A 282 23.72 -8.29 -10.77
N LYS A 283 24.33 -9.47 -10.94
CA LYS A 283 24.37 -10.51 -9.92
C LYS A 283 25.15 -10.10 -8.67
N GLU A 284 26.28 -9.42 -8.83
CA GLU A 284 27.06 -8.88 -7.70
C GLU A 284 26.24 -7.93 -6.83
N TYR A 285 25.49 -7.01 -7.45
CA TYR A 285 24.60 -6.12 -6.73
C TYR A 285 23.45 -6.89 -6.05
N ALA A 286 22.80 -7.80 -6.76
CA ALA A 286 21.71 -8.60 -6.22
C ALA A 286 22.17 -9.45 -5.02
N GLU A 287 23.37 -10.05 -5.09
CA GLU A 287 23.97 -10.81 -3.99
C GLU A 287 24.22 -9.92 -2.76
N SER A 288 24.75 -8.72 -2.98
CA SER A 288 24.90 -7.73 -1.89
C SER A 288 23.58 -7.43 -1.20
N ARG A 289 22.49 -7.24 -1.96
CA ARG A 289 21.13 -7.03 -1.42
C ARG A 289 20.61 -8.28 -0.69
N GLY A 290 20.82 -9.47 -1.26
CA GLY A 290 20.47 -10.75 -0.63
C GLY A 290 21.19 -10.96 0.70
N ASN A 291 22.46 -10.61 0.78
CA ASN A 291 23.25 -10.71 2.02
C ASN A 291 22.73 -9.71 3.10
N ARG A 292 22.33 -8.49 2.70
CA ARG A 292 21.78 -7.50 3.63
C ARG A 292 20.48 -7.94 4.30
N ILE A 293 19.59 -8.65 3.60
CA ILE A 293 18.36 -9.20 4.18
C ILE A 293 18.61 -10.44 5.06
N GLY A 294 19.86 -10.92 5.15
CA GLY A 294 20.23 -12.12 5.91
C GLY A 294 20.19 -13.41 5.10
N GLY A 295 20.30 -13.31 3.79
CA GLY A 295 20.38 -14.41 2.83
C GLY A 295 19.05 -14.73 2.12
N TRP A 296 19.16 -15.45 1.03
CA TRP A 296 18.06 -15.77 0.12
C TRP A 296 16.95 -16.64 0.74
N LYS A 297 17.20 -17.30 1.88
CA LYS A 297 16.18 -18.00 2.68
C LYS A 297 15.09 -17.07 3.22
N ASN A 298 15.38 -15.76 3.33
CA ASN A 298 14.47 -14.74 3.82
C ASN A 298 13.64 -14.08 2.69
N VAL A 299 13.76 -14.55 1.46
CA VAL A 299 13.02 -14.07 0.29
C VAL A 299 12.15 -15.20 -0.23
N VAL A 300 10.81 -15.05 -0.14
CA VAL A 300 9.81 -16.06 -0.52
C VAL A 300 9.04 -15.56 -1.73
N ILE A 301 8.87 -16.38 -2.75
CA ILE A 301 8.05 -16.07 -3.93
C ILE A 301 6.57 -16.04 -3.52
N SER A 302 5.88 -14.93 -3.77
CA SER A 302 4.47 -14.77 -3.40
C SER A 302 3.50 -15.04 -4.54
N ASN A 303 3.85 -14.64 -5.75
CA ASN A 303 3.03 -14.91 -6.94
C ASN A 303 3.84 -14.87 -8.22
N VAL A 304 3.40 -15.65 -9.19
CA VAL A 304 3.88 -15.70 -10.58
C VAL A 304 2.68 -15.86 -11.52
N ASN A 305 2.85 -15.55 -12.80
CA ASN A 305 1.76 -15.66 -13.79
C ASN A 305 1.78 -16.99 -14.55
N ASN A 306 2.97 -17.50 -14.89
CA ASN A 306 3.12 -18.74 -15.68
C ASN A 306 2.77 -19.98 -14.85
N GLU A 307 1.92 -20.84 -15.36
CA GLU A 307 1.46 -22.05 -14.68
C GLU A 307 2.63 -22.98 -14.28
N SER A 308 3.65 -23.10 -15.15
CA SER A 308 4.85 -23.90 -14.87
C SER A 308 5.63 -23.44 -13.64
N ASN A 309 5.51 -22.16 -13.27
CA ASN A 309 6.24 -21.54 -12.17
C ASN A 309 5.43 -21.50 -10.86
N LYS A 310 4.13 -21.82 -10.89
CA LYS A 310 3.25 -21.83 -9.69
C LYS A 310 3.79 -22.70 -8.55
N GLN A 311 4.59 -23.73 -8.87
CA GLN A 311 5.25 -24.57 -7.87
C GLN A 311 6.21 -23.81 -6.95
N TYR A 312 6.64 -22.60 -7.31
CA TYR A 312 7.57 -21.78 -6.51
C TYR A 312 6.84 -20.90 -5.50
N GLU A 313 5.52 -20.69 -5.64
CA GLU A 313 4.74 -19.86 -4.73
C GLU A 313 4.75 -20.41 -3.30
N GLY A 314 5.18 -19.59 -2.35
CA GLY A 314 5.36 -19.93 -0.94
C GLY A 314 6.68 -20.58 -0.60
N LYS A 315 7.61 -20.75 -1.56
CA LYS A 315 8.97 -21.24 -1.34
C LYS A 315 9.97 -20.09 -1.33
N ASN A 316 11.04 -20.23 -0.56
CA ASN A 316 12.12 -19.27 -0.59
C ASN A 316 13.05 -19.51 -1.79
N ILE A 317 13.89 -18.53 -2.10
CA ILE A 317 14.79 -18.58 -3.27
C ILE A 317 15.75 -19.78 -3.21
N ILE A 318 16.23 -20.21 -2.03
CA ILE A 318 17.12 -21.38 -1.90
C ILE A 318 16.37 -22.65 -2.33
N GLU A 319 15.17 -22.89 -1.78
CA GLU A 319 14.35 -24.05 -2.13
C GLU A 319 14.03 -24.07 -3.64
N CYS A 320 13.75 -22.91 -4.23
CA CYS A 320 13.49 -22.80 -5.66
C CYS A 320 14.73 -23.11 -6.52
N ALA A 321 15.90 -22.65 -6.10
CA ALA A 321 17.17 -22.91 -6.78
C ALA A 321 17.54 -24.40 -6.72
N GLU A 322 17.34 -25.04 -5.57
CA GLU A 322 17.55 -26.50 -5.38
C GLU A 322 16.65 -27.34 -6.30
N ILE A 323 15.35 -27.01 -6.42
CA ILE A 323 14.41 -27.67 -7.34
C ILE A 323 14.92 -27.63 -8.78
N ASN A 324 15.57 -26.54 -9.18
CA ASN A 324 16.10 -26.34 -10.53
C ASN A 324 17.56 -26.82 -10.69
N SER A 325 18.23 -27.23 -9.61
CA SER A 325 19.66 -27.59 -9.58
C SER A 325 20.57 -26.49 -10.15
N ILE A 326 20.30 -25.22 -9.80
CA ILE A 326 21.06 -24.03 -10.21
C ILE A 326 21.33 -23.11 -9.00
N GLU A 327 22.24 -22.14 -9.17
CA GLU A 327 22.55 -21.18 -8.13
C GLU A 327 21.36 -20.21 -7.90
N PRO A 328 21.18 -19.68 -6.68
CA PRO A 328 20.06 -18.76 -6.34
C PRO A 328 19.94 -17.55 -7.26
N LEU A 329 21.07 -16.94 -7.64
CA LEU A 329 21.06 -15.78 -8.54
C LEU A 329 20.69 -16.16 -9.98
N ASP A 330 21.06 -17.36 -10.44
CA ASP A 330 20.66 -17.88 -11.74
C ASP A 330 19.16 -18.16 -11.77
N PHE A 331 18.62 -18.68 -10.66
CA PHE A 331 17.17 -18.86 -10.51
C PHE A 331 16.42 -17.51 -10.55
N ILE A 332 16.88 -16.48 -9.82
CA ILE A 332 16.25 -15.15 -9.82
C ILE A 332 16.22 -14.58 -11.23
N VAL A 333 17.34 -14.59 -11.94
CA VAL A 333 17.43 -14.06 -13.31
C VAL A 333 16.51 -14.83 -14.26
N LYS A 334 16.55 -16.18 -14.20
CA LYS A 334 15.67 -17.03 -14.99
C LYS A 334 14.21 -16.72 -14.74
N LEU A 335 13.78 -16.67 -13.47
CA LEU A 335 12.39 -16.43 -13.11
C LEU A 335 11.91 -15.04 -13.54
N LEU A 336 12.73 -14.00 -13.39
CA LEU A 336 12.40 -12.63 -13.84
C LEU A 336 12.24 -12.56 -15.37
N ILE A 337 13.03 -13.32 -16.12
CA ILE A 337 12.90 -13.40 -17.58
C ILE A 337 11.63 -14.16 -17.96
N ASP A 338 11.40 -15.33 -17.37
CA ASP A 338 10.27 -16.21 -17.68
C ASP A 338 8.91 -15.56 -17.35
N GLU A 339 8.86 -14.69 -16.31
CA GLU A 339 7.66 -14.00 -15.84
C GLU A 339 7.55 -12.55 -16.35
N GLU A 340 8.36 -12.15 -17.32
CA GLU A 340 8.37 -10.79 -17.85
C GLU A 340 8.46 -9.74 -16.73
N LEU A 341 9.32 -9.98 -15.73
CA LEU A 341 9.54 -9.19 -14.51
C LEU A 341 8.39 -9.21 -13.48
N SER A 342 7.27 -9.86 -13.78
CA SER A 342 6.07 -9.89 -12.92
C SER A 342 6.15 -10.98 -11.85
N VAL A 343 7.11 -10.88 -10.96
CA VAL A 343 7.29 -11.81 -9.83
C VAL A 343 7.11 -11.06 -8.52
N GLY A 344 6.10 -11.45 -7.75
CA GLY A 344 5.91 -10.95 -6.39
C GLY A 344 6.74 -11.72 -5.38
N MET A 345 7.17 -11.04 -4.31
CA MET A 345 7.90 -11.68 -3.22
C MET A 345 7.54 -11.12 -1.84
N VAL A 346 7.86 -11.89 -0.80
CA VAL A 346 7.83 -11.48 0.60
C VAL A 346 9.25 -11.55 1.16
N GLY A 347 9.73 -10.42 1.73
CA GLY A 347 11.05 -10.30 2.33
C GLY A 347 10.99 -10.19 3.86
N PHE A 348 11.64 -11.11 4.58
CA PHE A 348 11.70 -11.12 6.04
C PHE A 348 12.90 -10.29 6.51
N ALA A 349 12.70 -8.98 6.73
CA ALA A 349 13.77 -8.01 6.95
C ALA A 349 13.68 -7.24 8.27
N MET A 350 12.61 -7.40 9.05
CA MET A 350 12.32 -6.60 10.24
C MET A 350 12.27 -7.47 11.49
N ASN A 351 12.26 -6.84 12.68
CA ASN A 351 12.08 -7.53 13.94
C ASN A 351 10.83 -7.02 14.70
N GLU A 352 10.37 -7.85 15.62
CA GLU A 352 9.15 -7.61 16.38
C GLU A 352 9.29 -6.45 17.37
N ASP A 353 10.48 -6.25 17.95
CA ASP A 353 10.69 -5.20 18.97
C ASP A 353 10.61 -3.80 18.35
N ASN A 354 11.25 -3.59 17.19
CA ASN A 354 11.13 -2.34 16.46
C ASN A 354 9.69 -2.11 15.96
N LEU A 355 9.02 -3.18 15.52
CA LEU A 355 7.62 -3.09 15.12
C LEU A 355 6.73 -2.62 16.28
N ARG A 356 6.88 -3.18 17.48
CA ARG A 356 6.14 -2.73 18.67
C ARG A 356 6.39 -1.26 18.97
N ARG A 357 7.64 -0.82 18.92
CA ARG A 357 8.03 0.58 19.19
C ARG A 357 7.39 1.54 18.17
N ILE A 358 7.39 1.17 16.89
CA ILE A 358 6.73 1.94 15.83
C ILE A 358 5.22 2.01 16.08
N LEU A 359 4.57 0.88 16.34
CA LEU A 359 3.12 0.83 16.57
C LEU A 359 2.69 1.63 17.82
N GLN A 360 3.52 1.69 18.86
CA GLN A 360 3.26 2.48 20.08
C GLN A 360 3.35 3.99 19.84
N ASN A 361 4.10 4.43 18.83
CA ASN A 361 4.30 5.85 18.58
C ASN A 361 2.97 6.53 18.22
N LYS A 362 2.68 7.66 18.90
CA LYS A 362 1.41 8.42 18.73
C LYS A 362 1.23 9.03 17.35
N LEU A 363 2.31 9.18 16.57
CA LEU A 363 2.27 9.74 15.22
C LEU A 363 2.06 8.68 14.13
N VAL A 364 2.04 7.38 14.50
CA VAL A 364 1.91 6.28 13.56
C VAL A 364 0.46 5.80 13.49
N MET A 365 -0.08 5.80 12.27
CA MET A 365 -1.38 5.24 11.89
C MET A 365 -1.24 3.77 11.48
N ILE A 366 -2.36 3.09 11.30
CA ILE A 366 -2.38 1.73 10.76
C ILE A 366 -2.73 1.80 9.27
N GLY A 367 -1.84 1.30 8.44
CA GLY A 367 -2.04 1.07 7.01
C GLY A 367 -1.65 -0.37 6.67
N SER A 368 -2.36 -1.01 5.75
CA SER A 368 -2.10 -2.42 5.44
C SER A 368 -0.97 -2.63 4.44
N ASP A 369 -0.70 -1.66 3.60
CA ASP A 369 0.20 -1.79 2.44
C ASP A 369 -0.18 -3.01 1.58
N GLY A 370 -1.48 -3.24 1.43
CA GLY A 370 -2.05 -4.42 0.77
C GLY A 370 -3.23 -4.10 -0.11
N ASN A 371 -3.63 -5.07 -0.96
CA ASN A 371 -4.72 -4.93 -1.90
C ASN A 371 -6.02 -5.51 -1.35
N ALA A 372 -7.16 -5.05 -1.86
CA ALA A 372 -8.46 -5.69 -1.66
C ALA A 372 -8.54 -6.93 -2.55
N THR A 373 -8.39 -8.10 -1.95
CA THR A 373 -8.41 -9.38 -2.65
C THR A 373 -9.56 -10.28 -2.18
N SER A 374 -9.67 -11.45 -2.77
CA SER A 374 -10.61 -12.50 -2.40
C SER A 374 -9.87 -13.82 -2.23
N PRO A 375 -10.30 -14.73 -1.35
CA PRO A 375 -9.67 -16.06 -1.22
C PRO A 375 -9.93 -16.96 -2.43
N SER A 376 -10.83 -16.58 -3.33
CA SER A 376 -11.24 -17.36 -4.49
C SER A 376 -11.29 -16.51 -5.76
N GLY A 377 -11.42 -17.18 -6.91
CA GLY A 377 -11.45 -16.53 -8.23
C GLY A 377 -10.09 -15.95 -8.61
N LYS A 378 -10.09 -15.03 -9.57
CA LYS A 378 -8.86 -14.42 -10.13
C LYS A 378 -8.02 -13.63 -9.12
N LEU A 379 -8.67 -13.03 -8.11
CA LEU A 379 -7.98 -12.34 -7.02
C LEU A 379 -7.49 -13.29 -5.91
N GLY A 380 -7.85 -14.58 -5.98
CA GLY A 380 -7.41 -15.61 -5.06
C GLY A 380 -6.14 -16.36 -5.52
N GLU A 381 -5.50 -15.95 -6.59
CA GLU A 381 -4.25 -16.56 -7.06
C GLU A 381 -3.06 -16.18 -6.17
N GLY A 382 -1.99 -16.99 -6.21
CA GLY A 382 -0.76 -16.75 -5.45
C GLY A 382 -0.85 -17.00 -3.95
N LYS A 383 0.22 -16.64 -3.26
CA LYS A 383 0.34 -16.61 -1.79
C LYS A 383 0.70 -15.19 -1.34
N PRO A 384 -0.27 -14.26 -1.30
CA PRO A 384 -0.01 -12.88 -0.95
C PRO A 384 0.48 -12.75 0.50
N HIS A 385 1.03 -11.59 0.85
CA HIS A 385 1.37 -11.28 2.23
C HIS A 385 0.12 -11.31 3.12
N PRO A 386 0.14 -11.91 4.34
CA PRO A 386 -1.03 -12.00 5.23
C PRO A 386 -1.59 -10.63 5.65
N ARG A 387 -0.86 -9.52 5.47
CA ARG A 387 -1.33 -8.16 5.74
C ARG A 387 -2.58 -7.77 4.93
N TYR A 388 -2.84 -8.44 3.80
CA TYR A 388 -4.02 -8.20 2.98
C TYR A 388 -5.33 -8.61 3.69
N TYR A 389 -5.24 -9.61 4.58
CA TYR A 389 -6.39 -10.23 5.25
C TYR A 389 -6.44 -9.98 6.76
N GLY A 390 -5.33 -9.56 7.39
CA GLY A 390 -5.22 -9.59 8.84
C GLY A 390 -4.75 -8.31 9.52
N THR A 391 -4.36 -7.24 8.80
CA THR A 391 -3.73 -6.05 9.40
C THR A 391 -4.52 -5.46 10.56
N PHE A 392 -5.78 -5.10 10.36
CA PHE A 392 -6.57 -4.39 11.36
C PHE A 392 -6.96 -5.29 12.54
N THR A 393 -7.34 -6.50 12.24
CA THR A 393 -7.72 -7.48 13.28
C THR A 393 -6.51 -8.00 14.06
N ARG A 394 -5.30 -8.03 13.48
CA ARG A 394 -4.06 -8.33 14.18
C ARG A 394 -3.69 -7.23 15.17
N VAL A 395 -3.87 -5.95 14.80
CA VAL A 395 -3.68 -4.82 15.72
C VAL A 395 -4.59 -4.98 16.94
N LEU A 396 -5.86 -5.27 16.73
CA LEU A 396 -6.83 -5.43 17.82
C LEU A 396 -6.62 -6.71 18.62
N GLY A 397 -6.40 -7.85 17.98
CA GLY A 397 -6.25 -9.15 18.63
C GLY A 397 -4.90 -9.28 19.35
N LYS A 398 -3.81 -9.23 18.59
CA LYS A 398 -2.46 -9.45 19.14
C LYS A 398 -1.99 -8.27 19.97
N TYR A 399 -1.91 -7.06 19.38
CA TYR A 399 -1.21 -5.95 20.03
C TYR A 399 -2.05 -5.23 21.07
N CYS A 400 -3.38 -5.11 20.87
CA CYS A 400 -4.24 -4.47 21.86
C CYS A 400 -4.68 -5.45 22.96
N ARG A 401 -5.39 -6.55 22.59
CA ARG A 401 -5.94 -7.49 23.58
C ARG A 401 -4.87 -8.32 24.29
N GLU A 402 -3.98 -8.99 23.54
CA GLU A 402 -3.06 -9.99 24.12
C GLU A 402 -1.82 -9.34 24.71
N GLU A 403 -1.13 -8.47 23.96
CA GLU A 403 0.11 -7.81 24.39
C GLU A 403 -0.13 -6.53 25.19
N LYS A 404 -1.34 -5.94 25.13
CA LYS A 404 -1.70 -4.68 25.79
C LYS A 404 -0.71 -3.55 25.46
N LEU A 405 -0.27 -3.51 24.20
CA LEU A 405 0.70 -2.54 23.71
C LEU A 405 0.14 -1.11 23.78
N PHE A 406 -1.17 -0.97 23.62
CA PHE A 406 -1.98 0.23 23.78
C PHE A 406 -3.43 -0.17 24.11
N ASP A 407 -4.23 0.79 24.58
CA ASP A 407 -5.66 0.58 24.86
C ASP A 407 -6.51 0.54 23.57
N TRP A 408 -7.77 0.15 23.71
CA TRP A 408 -8.70 0.01 22.60
C TRP A 408 -8.97 1.34 21.91
N GLU A 409 -9.11 2.42 22.67
CA GLU A 409 -9.35 3.76 22.17
C GLU A 409 -8.20 4.24 21.28
N THR A 410 -6.97 4.02 21.72
CA THR A 410 -5.76 4.32 20.93
C THR A 410 -5.71 3.48 19.66
N ALA A 411 -5.98 2.16 19.73
CA ALA A 411 -6.00 1.29 18.56
C ALA A 411 -7.03 1.76 17.54
N ILE A 412 -8.28 2.02 17.97
CA ILE A 412 -9.35 2.49 17.11
C ILE A 412 -9.02 3.86 16.51
N ASN A 413 -8.50 4.80 17.31
CA ASN A 413 -8.11 6.13 16.83
C ASN A 413 -7.06 6.07 15.71
N LYS A 414 -6.05 5.18 15.83
CA LYS A 414 -5.01 4.96 14.81
C LYS A 414 -5.57 4.42 13.48
N MET A 415 -6.74 3.81 13.50
CA MET A 415 -7.40 3.17 12.35
C MET A 415 -8.61 3.96 11.84
N THR A 416 -9.01 5.06 12.49
CA THR A 416 -10.25 5.76 12.17
C THR A 416 -10.04 7.27 12.08
N TYR A 417 -10.02 7.99 13.22
CA TYR A 417 -9.95 9.45 13.24
C TYR A 417 -8.57 9.99 12.78
N MET A 418 -7.49 9.36 13.16
CA MET A 418 -6.14 9.81 12.72
C MET A 418 -6.01 9.81 11.18
N PRO A 419 -6.27 8.69 10.46
CA PRO A 419 -6.21 8.70 9.01
C PRO A 419 -7.25 9.64 8.38
N ALA A 420 -8.49 9.70 8.89
CA ALA A 420 -9.49 10.64 8.38
C ALA A 420 -9.02 12.10 8.48
N LYS A 421 -8.47 12.49 9.63
CA LYS A 421 -7.90 13.82 9.85
C LYS A 421 -6.70 14.08 8.95
N LYS A 422 -5.84 13.06 8.75
CA LYS A 422 -4.62 13.19 7.95
C LYS A 422 -4.90 13.57 6.50
N ILE A 423 -5.89 12.95 5.88
CA ILE A 423 -6.29 13.25 4.49
C ILE A 423 -7.43 14.29 4.41
N ASN A 424 -7.81 14.91 5.55
CA ASN A 424 -8.91 15.85 5.62
C ASN A 424 -10.24 15.28 5.10
N LEU A 425 -10.54 14.04 5.46
CA LEU A 425 -11.77 13.35 5.09
C LEU A 425 -12.91 13.82 6.02
N LYS A 426 -13.87 14.54 5.47
CA LYS A 426 -14.96 15.13 6.25
C LYS A 426 -16.04 14.10 6.61
N ASN A 427 -16.59 14.23 7.83
CA ASN A 427 -17.73 13.46 8.32
C ASN A 427 -17.53 11.95 8.32
N ARG A 428 -16.27 11.47 8.51
CA ARG A 428 -15.91 10.06 8.67
C ARG A 428 -14.87 9.88 9.78
N GLY A 429 -14.66 8.66 10.22
CA GLY A 429 -13.65 8.29 11.24
C GLY A 429 -14.11 8.52 12.68
N LEU A 430 -15.34 8.98 12.92
CA LEU A 430 -15.97 9.14 14.23
C LEU A 430 -17.43 8.68 14.18
N LEU A 431 -17.96 8.22 15.31
CA LEU A 431 -19.39 8.03 15.53
C LEU A 431 -19.96 9.34 16.07
N ASN A 432 -20.54 10.16 15.18
CA ASN A 432 -21.09 11.45 15.54
C ASN A 432 -22.33 11.74 14.68
N ASN A 433 -23.20 12.66 15.16
CA ASN A 433 -24.32 13.12 14.36
C ASN A 433 -23.81 13.74 13.05
N ASP A 434 -24.57 13.56 11.98
CA ASP A 434 -24.28 14.05 10.62
C ASP A 434 -23.03 13.46 9.96
N PHE A 435 -22.40 12.43 10.57
CA PHE A 435 -21.36 11.64 9.96
C PHE A 435 -21.95 10.48 9.14
N TYR A 436 -21.22 10.07 8.10
CA TYR A 436 -21.58 8.86 7.37
C TYR A 436 -21.56 7.66 8.29
N ALA A 437 -22.57 6.80 8.16
CA ALA A 437 -22.71 5.60 8.98
C ALA A 437 -21.77 4.49 8.48
N ASP A 438 -20.46 4.73 8.61
CA ASP A 438 -19.42 3.72 8.51
C ASP A 438 -19.18 3.19 9.93
N VAL A 439 -19.65 1.97 10.20
CA VAL A 439 -19.70 1.42 11.55
C VAL A 439 -19.22 -0.03 11.53
N VAL A 440 -18.40 -0.38 12.51
CA VAL A 440 -17.94 -1.76 12.76
C VAL A 440 -18.39 -2.20 14.14
N ILE A 441 -18.99 -3.39 14.20
CA ILE A 441 -19.31 -4.07 15.48
C ILE A 441 -18.48 -5.34 15.52
N PHE A 442 -17.65 -5.49 16.56
CA PHE A 442 -16.75 -6.62 16.71
C PHE A 442 -16.73 -7.16 18.14
N ASN A 443 -16.42 -8.45 18.26
CA ASN A 443 -16.27 -9.08 19.54
C ASN A 443 -14.81 -8.94 20.04
N PRO A 444 -14.55 -8.17 21.13
CA PRO A 444 -13.21 -7.92 21.63
C PRO A 444 -12.50 -9.19 22.12
N ASN A 445 -13.25 -10.24 22.52
CA ASN A 445 -12.68 -11.47 23.05
C ASN A 445 -12.22 -12.44 21.93
N THR A 446 -12.81 -12.35 20.73
CA THR A 446 -12.56 -13.30 19.64
C THR A 446 -11.88 -12.67 18.42
N ILE A 447 -11.78 -11.33 18.37
CA ILE A 447 -11.16 -10.64 17.23
C ILE A 447 -9.71 -11.10 17.03
N LYS A 448 -9.41 -11.54 15.79
CA LYS A 448 -8.12 -12.16 15.49
C LYS A 448 -7.87 -12.20 13.98
N ASP A 449 -6.61 -12.03 13.57
CA ASP A 449 -6.14 -12.42 12.25
C ASP A 449 -5.95 -13.94 12.17
N ASN A 450 -6.43 -14.55 11.10
CA ASN A 450 -6.24 -15.98 10.82
C ASN A 450 -5.20 -16.21 9.71
N ALA A 451 -4.94 -15.17 8.91
CA ALA A 451 -3.97 -15.21 7.82
C ALA A 451 -2.53 -15.40 8.32
N THR A 452 -1.81 -16.36 7.74
CA THR A 452 -0.40 -16.64 8.02
C THR A 452 0.42 -16.53 6.73
N PHE A 453 1.75 -16.54 6.82
CA PHE A 453 2.61 -16.57 5.62
C PHE A 453 2.48 -17.88 4.83
N VAL A 454 2.06 -18.97 5.45
CA VAL A 454 1.83 -20.26 4.80
C VAL A 454 0.43 -20.32 4.19
N GLU A 455 -0.58 -19.87 4.95
CA GLU A 455 -1.99 -19.85 4.57
C GLU A 455 -2.54 -18.42 4.65
N PRO A 456 -2.19 -17.53 3.68
CA PRO A 456 -2.47 -16.10 3.79
C PRO A 456 -3.92 -15.72 3.47
N LYS A 457 -4.66 -16.56 2.73
CA LYS A 457 -5.99 -16.23 2.20
C LYS A 457 -7.13 -16.66 3.16
N GLN A 458 -7.04 -16.19 4.41
CA GLN A 458 -8.03 -16.49 5.45
C GLN A 458 -8.64 -15.21 5.99
N PHE A 459 -9.96 -15.13 5.98
CA PHE A 459 -10.67 -14.02 6.61
C PHE A 459 -10.44 -14.02 8.12
N ALA A 460 -10.42 -12.82 8.68
CA ALA A 460 -10.34 -12.61 10.12
C ALA A 460 -11.57 -13.12 10.86
N SER A 461 -11.43 -13.34 12.16
CA SER A 461 -12.54 -13.69 13.07
C SER A 461 -12.89 -12.50 13.95
N GLY A 462 -14.13 -12.47 14.46
CA GLY A 462 -14.60 -11.53 15.47
C GLY A 462 -15.17 -10.21 14.91
N ILE A 463 -15.13 -9.98 13.60
CA ILE A 463 -15.92 -8.91 12.96
C ILE A 463 -17.34 -9.45 12.73
N GLU A 464 -18.31 -8.87 13.42
CA GLU A 464 -19.69 -9.35 13.39
C GLU A 464 -20.56 -8.57 12.39
N TYR A 465 -20.49 -7.23 12.43
CA TYR A 465 -21.25 -6.39 11.51
C TYR A 465 -20.39 -5.25 11.00
N VAL A 466 -20.56 -4.95 9.71
CA VAL A 466 -19.95 -3.76 9.08
C VAL A 466 -21.02 -3.03 8.29
N PHE A 467 -21.11 -1.73 8.52
CA PHE A 467 -21.92 -0.83 7.73
C PHE A 467 -21.01 0.11 6.94
N VAL A 468 -21.28 0.28 5.66
CA VAL A 468 -20.62 1.24 4.79
C VAL A 468 -21.69 2.20 4.26
N ASN A 469 -21.57 3.48 4.62
CA ASN A 469 -22.57 4.50 4.30
C ASN A 469 -24.02 4.09 4.68
N GLY A 470 -24.17 3.42 5.83
CA GLY A 470 -25.43 2.93 6.34
C GLY A 470 -25.94 1.62 5.72
N LYS A 471 -25.25 1.05 4.71
CA LYS A 471 -25.60 -0.26 4.15
C LYS A 471 -24.89 -1.37 4.90
N LEU A 472 -25.64 -2.38 5.33
CA LEU A 472 -25.12 -3.57 6.01
C LEU A 472 -24.30 -4.41 5.03
N THR A 473 -22.97 -4.36 5.14
CA THR A 473 -22.02 -5.01 4.22
C THR A 473 -21.47 -6.33 4.79
N VAL A 474 -21.36 -6.44 6.13
CA VAL A 474 -21.13 -7.71 6.82
C VAL A 474 -22.24 -7.94 7.83
N ASN A 475 -22.84 -9.11 7.80
CA ASN A 475 -23.89 -9.55 8.71
C ASN A 475 -23.49 -10.85 9.40
N LYS A 476 -23.27 -10.83 10.71
CA LYS A 476 -22.81 -11.98 11.52
C LYS A 476 -21.59 -12.66 10.90
N GLY A 477 -20.56 -11.88 10.57
CA GLY A 477 -19.32 -12.37 10.00
C GLY A 477 -19.40 -12.83 8.53
N ILE A 478 -20.51 -12.58 7.83
CA ILE A 478 -20.72 -12.98 6.44
C ILE A 478 -20.86 -11.73 5.57
N HIS A 479 -20.08 -11.63 4.51
CA HIS A 479 -20.17 -10.55 3.52
C HIS A 479 -21.49 -10.62 2.75
N THR A 480 -22.26 -9.53 2.73
CA THR A 480 -23.61 -9.48 2.11
C THR A 480 -23.59 -9.16 0.62
N ARG A 481 -22.45 -8.70 0.11
CA ARG A 481 -22.25 -8.18 -1.26
C ARG A 481 -23.03 -6.90 -1.56
N ALA A 482 -23.44 -6.15 -0.53
CA ALA A 482 -24.07 -4.85 -0.69
C ALA A 482 -23.04 -3.83 -1.22
N ASN A 483 -23.39 -3.11 -2.28
CA ASN A 483 -22.59 -2.01 -2.81
C ASN A 483 -22.88 -0.73 -2.00
N GLY A 484 -22.21 -0.62 -0.86
CA GLY A 484 -22.32 0.54 0.04
C GLY A 484 -21.29 1.61 -0.20
N GLY A 485 -20.21 1.30 -0.91
CA GLY A 485 -19.06 2.17 -1.09
C GLY A 485 -19.31 3.36 -2.00
N TYR A 486 -18.61 4.46 -1.71
CA TYR A 486 -18.56 5.67 -2.53
C TYR A 486 -17.13 5.92 -3.00
N ILE A 487 -17.03 6.53 -4.17
CA ILE A 487 -15.79 7.16 -4.62
C ILE A 487 -15.67 8.50 -3.91
N LEU A 488 -14.59 8.64 -3.15
CA LEU A 488 -14.33 9.83 -2.36
C LEU A 488 -13.42 10.78 -3.14
N ARG A 489 -13.75 12.05 -3.12
CA ARG A 489 -12.94 13.11 -3.73
C ARG A 489 -12.58 14.13 -2.67
N LYS A 490 -11.36 14.61 -2.73
CA LYS A 490 -10.94 15.73 -1.91
C LYS A 490 -11.69 16.99 -2.37
N SER A 491 -12.34 17.66 -1.44
CA SER A 491 -13.11 18.91 -1.65
C SER A 491 -12.35 20.13 -1.16
#